data_19911f651fbedfd8c15c5f345094f837
#
_entry.id   19911f651fbedfd8c15c5f345094f837
#
_cell.length_a   1.000
_cell.length_b   1.000
_cell.length_c   1.000
_cell.angle_alpha   90.00
_cell.angle_beta   90.00
_cell.angle_gamma   90.00
#
_symmetry.space_group_name_H-M   'P 1'
#
loop_
_entity.id
_entity.type
_entity.pdbx_description
1 polymer ?
#
loop_
_entity_poly.entity_id
_entity_poly.type
_entity_poly.pdbx_seq_one_letter_code
_entity_poly.pdbx_strand_id
1 'polypeptide(L)'
;MTSISTGAVNHITLTVTDRDRAREFYTGVLGFKFLMEYGPKYLFNNGSVILALNLSPDPTRAISNDQFDENRVGLDHVSFNVSSHEVLEQAAQLLDERGISRGEIKDLADLGLYVLAFRDPDNIQVELTAPH
;
A
#
# COMPACT_ATOMS: atom_id res chain seq x y z
N MET A 1 9.02 21.49 -25.48
CA MET A 1 7.98 20.76 -24.70
C MET A 1 7.43 21.71 -23.66
N THR A 2 6.13 21.78 -23.54
CA THR A 2 5.45 22.65 -22.57
C THR A 2 5.12 21.90 -21.27
N SER A 3 5.09 20.58 -21.32
CA SER A 3 4.86 19.71 -20.19
C SER A 3 5.52 18.36 -20.43
N ILE A 4 5.58 17.54 -19.39
CA ILE A 4 6.11 16.18 -19.49
C ILE A 4 4.93 15.23 -19.70
N SER A 5 4.98 14.44 -20.76
CA SER A 5 3.99 13.38 -20.99
C SER A 5 4.32 12.18 -20.11
N THR A 6 3.42 11.85 -19.17
CA THR A 6 3.59 10.74 -18.24
C THR A 6 2.66 9.59 -18.58
N GLY A 7 3.07 8.38 -18.21
CA GLY A 7 2.26 7.16 -18.32
C GLY A 7 1.73 6.69 -16.98
N ALA A 8 1.50 5.38 -16.88
CA ALA A 8 1.08 4.76 -15.63
C ALA A 8 2.17 4.85 -14.56
N VAL A 9 1.79 4.64 -13.30
CA VAL A 9 2.76 4.51 -12.21
C VAL A 9 3.65 3.31 -12.49
N ASN A 10 4.97 3.53 -12.48
CA ASN A 10 5.96 2.46 -12.70
C ASN A 10 6.20 1.66 -11.42
N HIS A 11 6.50 2.36 -10.35
CA HIS A 11 6.78 1.73 -9.06
C HIS A 11 6.44 2.69 -7.91
N ILE A 12 6.29 2.10 -6.73
CA ILE A 12 6.05 2.81 -5.48
C ILE A 12 7.13 2.35 -4.52
N THR A 13 7.79 3.29 -3.84
CA THR A 13 8.74 2.96 -2.78
C THR A 13 8.22 3.50 -1.47
N LEU A 14 8.14 2.62 -0.47
CA LEU A 14 7.73 2.98 0.88
C LEU A 14 8.94 2.93 1.79
N THR A 15 9.10 3.96 2.62
CA THR A 15 10.03 3.92 3.74
C THR A 15 9.31 3.26 4.91
N VAL A 16 9.90 2.20 5.44
CA VAL A 16 9.33 1.39 6.52
C VAL A 16 10.31 1.31 7.68
N THR A 17 9.83 1.00 8.87
CA THR A 17 10.67 0.88 10.06
C THR A 17 11.34 -0.49 10.16
N ASP A 18 10.69 -1.53 9.61
CA ASP A 18 11.18 -2.91 9.63
C ASP A 18 10.82 -3.58 8.30
N ARG A 19 11.83 -3.82 7.45
CA ARG A 19 11.62 -4.37 6.11
C ARG A 19 11.03 -5.79 6.15
N ASP A 20 11.43 -6.61 7.09
CA ASP A 20 10.97 -7.99 7.17
C ASP A 20 9.51 -8.05 7.61
N ARG A 21 9.12 -7.22 8.57
CA ARG A 21 7.73 -7.09 8.99
C ARG A 21 6.85 -6.57 7.85
N ALA A 22 7.31 -5.54 7.14
CA ALA A 22 6.59 -5.01 5.97
C ALA A 22 6.49 -6.07 4.86
N ARG A 23 7.56 -6.83 4.60
CA ARG A 23 7.55 -7.93 3.63
C ARG A 23 6.47 -8.96 3.97
N GLU A 24 6.38 -9.39 5.21
CA GLU A 24 5.35 -10.34 5.64
C GLU A 24 3.94 -9.82 5.36
N PHE A 25 3.72 -8.52 5.60
CA PHE A 25 2.43 -7.89 5.34
C PHE A 25 2.11 -7.86 3.84
N TYR A 26 2.99 -7.30 3.01
CA TYR A 26 2.71 -7.10 1.59
C TYR A 26 2.67 -8.42 0.81
N THR A 27 3.41 -9.43 1.22
CA THR A 27 3.31 -10.76 0.62
C THR A 27 2.14 -11.57 1.18
N GLY A 28 1.95 -11.58 2.49
CA GLY A 28 0.97 -12.43 3.16
C GLY A 28 -0.46 -11.88 3.11
N VAL A 29 -0.65 -10.57 3.10
CA VAL A 29 -1.96 -9.92 3.06
C VAL A 29 -2.34 -9.53 1.63
N LEU A 30 -1.42 -8.89 0.90
CA LEU A 30 -1.71 -8.32 -0.43
C LEU A 30 -1.22 -9.18 -1.59
N GLY A 31 -0.57 -10.31 -1.31
CA GLY A 31 -0.18 -11.25 -2.34
C GLY A 31 0.94 -10.78 -3.27
N PHE A 32 1.70 -9.75 -2.88
CA PHE A 32 2.88 -9.36 -3.64
C PHE A 32 3.90 -10.49 -3.62
N LYS A 33 4.59 -10.68 -4.73
CA LYS A 33 5.66 -11.67 -4.84
C LYS A 33 7.01 -10.99 -4.70
N PHE A 34 7.85 -11.52 -3.82
CA PHE A 34 9.21 -11.05 -3.67
C PHE A 34 10.00 -11.31 -4.94
N LEU A 35 10.67 -10.29 -5.46
CA LEU A 35 11.51 -10.39 -6.65
C LEU A 35 12.98 -10.54 -6.28
N MET A 36 13.50 -9.59 -5.52
CA MET A 36 14.93 -9.55 -5.20
C MET A 36 15.21 -8.50 -4.14
N GLU A 37 16.35 -8.64 -3.52
CA GLU A 37 16.98 -7.58 -2.76
C GLU A 37 17.85 -6.75 -3.73
N TYR A 38 17.67 -5.44 -3.70
CA TYR A 38 18.43 -4.51 -4.54
C TYR A 38 19.00 -3.42 -3.65
N GLY A 39 20.29 -3.56 -3.27
CA GLY A 39 20.89 -2.69 -2.27
C GLY A 39 20.08 -2.72 -0.97
N PRO A 40 19.73 -1.56 -0.40
CA PRO A 40 18.94 -1.50 0.84
C PRO A 40 17.46 -1.81 0.66
N LYS A 41 17.01 -2.08 -0.55
CA LYS A 41 15.59 -2.24 -0.88
C LYS A 41 15.21 -3.70 -1.10
N TYR A 42 13.98 -4.05 -0.71
CA TYR A 42 13.30 -5.27 -1.14
C TYR A 42 12.32 -4.90 -2.25
N LEU A 43 12.36 -5.62 -3.36
CA LEU A 43 11.49 -5.39 -4.51
C LEU A 43 10.45 -6.49 -4.63
N PHE A 44 9.23 -6.09 -4.93
CA PHE A 44 8.07 -6.98 -5.07
C PHE A 44 7.27 -6.64 -6.32
N ASN A 45 6.43 -7.57 -6.76
CA ASN A 45 5.55 -7.40 -7.91
C ASN A 45 4.20 -8.04 -7.62
N ASN A 46 3.12 -7.39 -8.04
CA ASN A 46 1.77 -7.97 -8.01
C ASN A 46 1.21 -8.27 -9.40
N GLY A 47 2.05 -8.19 -10.44
CA GLY A 47 1.65 -8.35 -11.84
C GLY A 47 1.34 -7.03 -12.57
N SER A 48 1.16 -5.94 -11.83
CA SER A 48 0.80 -4.63 -12.40
C SER A 48 1.77 -3.52 -12.01
N VAL A 49 2.32 -3.56 -10.80
CA VAL A 49 3.21 -2.52 -10.29
C VAL A 49 4.33 -3.15 -9.46
N ILE A 50 5.47 -2.50 -9.46
CA ILE A 50 6.59 -2.82 -8.60
C ILE A 50 6.44 -2.04 -7.30
N LEU A 51 6.59 -2.73 -6.17
CA LEU A 51 6.66 -2.15 -4.85
C LEU A 51 8.06 -2.34 -4.30
N ALA A 52 8.66 -1.26 -3.81
CA ALA A 52 9.93 -1.33 -3.10
C ALA A 52 9.73 -0.95 -1.63
N LEU A 53 10.34 -1.70 -0.74
CA LEU A 53 10.39 -1.41 0.69
C LEU A 53 11.82 -1.05 1.06
N ASN A 54 11.99 0.10 1.70
CA ASN A 54 13.30 0.62 2.08
C ASN A 54 13.26 1.11 3.53
N LEU A 55 14.39 1.00 4.23
CA LEU A 55 14.57 1.75 5.48
C LEU A 55 14.87 3.21 5.15
N SER A 56 14.87 4.09 6.16
CA SER A 56 15.16 5.50 5.95
C SER A 56 16.44 5.69 5.11
N PRO A 57 16.37 6.45 4.00
CA PRO A 57 17.56 6.71 3.17
C PRO A 57 18.68 7.43 3.93
N ASP A 58 18.31 8.23 4.92
CA ASP A 58 19.24 8.91 5.83
C ASP A 58 18.82 8.59 7.27
N PRO A 59 19.46 7.61 7.93
CA PRO A 59 19.07 7.21 9.29
C PRO A 59 19.21 8.33 10.31
N THR A 60 20.04 9.33 10.07
CA THR A 60 20.19 10.47 11.00
C THR A 60 18.97 11.37 11.04
N ARG A 61 18.10 11.27 10.01
CA ARG A 61 16.85 12.03 9.89
C ARG A 61 15.63 11.20 10.22
N ALA A 62 15.79 9.91 10.49
CA ALA A 62 14.68 9.06 10.90
C ALA A 62 14.15 9.50 12.26
N ILE A 63 12.82 9.50 12.39
CA ILE A 63 12.15 9.84 13.65
C ILE A 63 12.00 8.56 14.47
N SER A 64 12.37 8.61 15.74
CA SER A 64 12.22 7.49 16.66
C SER A 64 10.72 7.17 16.88
N ASN A 65 10.34 5.89 16.80
CA ASN A 65 8.95 5.44 16.94
C ASN A 65 7.98 6.11 15.96
N ASP A 66 8.46 6.39 14.75
CA ASP A 66 7.66 7.05 13.73
C ASP A 66 6.50 6.17 13.27
N GLN A 67 5.40 6.83 12.93
CA GLN A 67 4.24 6.23 12.27
C GLN A 67 3.78 7.12 11.14
N PHE A 68 3.30 6.50 10.07
CA PHE A 68 2.72 7.25 8.96
C PHE A 68 1.52 8.06 9.42
N ASP A 69 1.42 9.28 8.89
CA ASP A 69 0.33 10.21 9.17
C ASP A 69 -0.04 10.92 7.86
N GLU A 70 -1.22 10.62 7.35
CA GLU A 70 -1.76 11.22 6.13
C GLU A 70 -2.08 12.71 6.25
N ASN A 71 -2.05 13.27 7.44
CA ASN A 71 -2.24 14.71 7.65
C ASN A 71 -1.00 15.53 7.30
N ARG A 72 0.13 14.87 7.07
CA ARG A 72 1.34 15.53 6.60
C ARG A 72 1.32 15.67 5.08
N VAL A 73 1.96 16.73 4.58
CA VAL A 73 2.09 16.95 3.14
C VAL A 73 2.86 15.80 2.51
N GLY A 74 2.29 15.20 1.47
CA GLY A 74 2.84 14.05 0.75
C GLY A 74 1.72 13.13 0.29
N LEU A 75 1.99 11.84 0.24
CA LEU A 75 0.97 10.85 -0.08
C LEU A 75 0.01 10.69 1.10
N ASP A 76 -1.29 10.61 0.79
CA ASP A 76 -2.32 10.25 1.75
C ASP A 76 -2.46 8.71 1.83
N HIS A 77 -2.54 8.07 0.68
CA HIS A 77 -2.68 6.61 0.58
C HIS A 77 -2.31 6.13 -0.82
N VAL A 78 -2.19 4.83 -0.95
CA VAL A 78 -2.08 4.14 -2.24
C VAL A 78 -3.23 3.15 -2.37
N SER A 79 -3.87 3.11 -3.53
CA SER A 79 -4.98 2.20 -3.79
C SER A 79 -4.63 1.20 -4.88
N PHE A 80 -4.92 -0.08 -4.63
CA PHE A 80 -4.75 -1.15 -5.61
C PHE A 80 -6.11 -1.63 -6.09
N ASN A 81 -6.23 -1.90 -7.39
CA ASN A 81 -7.46 -2.42 -7.97
C ASN A 81 -7.70 -3.87 -7.57
N VAL A 82 -8.95 -4.19 -7.27
CA VAL A 82 -9.46 -5.56 -7.17
C VAL A 82 -10.65 -5.71 -8.10
N SER A 83 -11.04 -6.95 -8.40
CA SER A 83 -11.99 -7.22 -9.47
C SER A 83 -13.44 -6.90 -9.15
N SER A 84 -13.85 -6.93 -7.88
CA SER A 84 -15.26 -6.80 -7.52
C SER A 84 -15.48 -6.41 -6.06
N HIS A 85 -16.70 -5.96 -5.75
CA HIS A 85 -17.16 -5.74 -4.39
C HIS A 85 -17.06 -7.00 -3.53
N GLU A 86 -17.32 -8.16 -4.10
CA GLU A 86 -17.19 -9.44 -3.39
C GLU A 86 -15.75 -9.67 -2.90
N VAL A 87 -14.75 -9.30 -3.71
CA VAL A 87 -13.35 -9.38 -3.31
C VAL A 87 -13.06 -8.42 -2.14
N LEU A 88 -13.69 -7.25 -2.11
CA LEU A 88 -13.56 -6.35 -0.96
C LEU A 88 -14.15 -6.96 0.32
N GLU A 89 -15.29 -7.65 0.23
CA GLU A 89 -15.89 -8.34 1.37
C GLU A 89 -14.96 -9.44 1.90
N GLN A 90 -14.38 -10.22 1.00
CA GLN A 90 -13.39 -11.25 1.36
C GLN A 90 -12.15 -10.63 1.98
N ALA A 91 -11.69 -9.52 1.43
CA ALA A 91 -10.55 -8.79 1.99
C ALA A 91 -10.84 -8.26 3.39
N ALA A 92 -12.03 -7.69 3.62
CA ALA A 92 -12.44 -7.21 4.94
C ALA A 92 -12.41 -8.34 5.97
N GLN A 93 -12.93 -9.53 5.59
CA GLN A 93 -12.88 -10.69 6.46
C GLN A 93 -11.46 -11.14 6.77
N LEU A 94 -10.59 -11.18 5.77
CA LEU A 94 -9.18 -11.52 5.96
C LEU A 94 -8.47 -10.55 6.90
N LEU A 95 -8.70 -9.26 6.72
CA LEU A 95 -8.12 -8.22 7.57
C LEU A 95 -8.57 -8.39 9.03
N ASP A 96 -9.87 -8.66 9.24
CA ASP A 96 -10.41 -8.90 10.59
C ASP A 96 -9.79 -10.14 11.24
N GLU A 97 -9.67 -11.24 10.50
CA GLU A 97 -9.07 -12.48 10.98
C GLU A 97 -7.62 -12.29 11.42
N ARG A 98 -6.93 -11.34 10.78
CA ARG A 98 -5.52 -11.04 11.08
C ARG A 98 -5.33 -9.86 12.03
N GLY A 99 -6.42 -9.30 12.56
CA GLY A 99 -6.38 -8.19 13.50
C GLY A 99 -5.85 -6.89 12.88
N ILE A 100 -6.02 -6.72 11.56
CA ILE A 100 -5.56 -5.52 10.86
C ILE A 100 -6.65 -4.45 10.93
N SER A 101 -6.28 -3.24 11.35
CA SER A 101 -7.19 -2.10 11.41
C SER A 101 -7.67 -1.71 10.01
N ARG A 102 -8.98 -1.59 9.85
CA ARG A 102 -9.62 -1.23 8.58
C ARG A 102 -10.83 -0.35 8.78
N GLY A 103 -11.21 0.39 7.73
CA GLY A 103 -12.50 1.07 7.65
C GLY A 103 -13.59 0.16 7.12
N GLU A 104 -14.80 0.70 7.00
CA GLU A 104 -15.89 0.04 6.32
C GLU A 104 -15.72 0.14 4.81
N ILE A 105 -16.32 -0.80 4.07
CA ILE A 105 -16.38 -0.70 2.61
C ILE A 105 -17.26 0.48 2.27
N LYS A 106 -16.71 1.46 1.56
CA LYS A 106 -17.41 2.66 1.16
C LYS A 106 -17.97 2.51 -0.25
N ASP A 107 -19.25 2.85 -0.40
CA ASP A 107 -19.92 2.94 -1.70
C ASP A 107 -19.74 4.35 -2.24
N LEU A 108 -18.90 4.50 -3.26
CA LEU A 108 -18.66 5.75 -3.96
C LEU A 108 -19.28 5.69 -5.36
N ALA A 109 -20.59 5.48 -5.41
CA ALA A 109 -21.35 5.32 -6.66
C ALA A 109 -21.11 6.49 -7.63
N ASP A 110 -21.02 7.72 -7.11
CA ASP A 110 -20.78 8.91 -7.94
C ASP A 110 -19.43 8.87 -8.66
N LEU A 111 -18.47 8.11 -8.13
CA LEU A 111 -17.17 7.88 -8.74
C LEU A 111 -17.08 6.54 -9.49
N GLY A 112 -18.16 5.73 -9.43
CA GLY A 112 -18.21 4.42 -10.07
C GLY A 112 -17.36 3.37 -9.38
N LEU A 113 -17.17 3.45 -8.05
CA LEU A 113 -16.32 2.50 -7.33
C LEU A 113 -16.73 2.28 -5.87
N TYR A 114 -16.18 1.18 -5.32
CA TYR A 114 -16.14 0.88 -3.90
C TYR A 114 -14.71 0.93 -3.42
N VAL A 115 -14.48 1.34 -2.17
CA VAL A 115 -13.15 1.35 -1.57
C VAL A 115 -13.14 0.74 -0.17
N LEU A 116 -12.02 0.12 0.18
CA LEU A 116 -11.76 -0.42 1.51
C LEU A 116 -10.36 0.04 1.92
N ALA A 117 -10.27 0.84 2.97
CA ALA A 117 -9.01 1.32 3.52
C ALA A 117 -8.58 0.50 4.73
N PHE A 118 -7.27 0.30 4.87
CA PHE A 118 -6.68 -0.39 6.01
C PHE A 118 -5.25 0.12 6.24
N ARG A 119 -4.61 -0.36 7.29
CA ARG A 119 -3.28 0.11 7.70
C ARG A 119 -2.25 -1.00 7.61
N ASP A 120 -1.07 -0.65 7.11
CA ASP A 120 0.09 -1.53 7.17
C ASP A 120 0.77 -1.47 8.56
N PRO A 121 1.86 -2.22 8.81
CA PRO A 121 2.52 -2.21 10.12
C PRO A 121 3.07 -0.86 10.56
N ASP A 122 3.37 0.04 9.64
CA ASP A 122 3.84 1.40 9.93
C ASP A 122 2.70 2.44 9.92
N ASN A 123 1.45 1.98 9.97
CA ASN A 123 0.25 2.80 9.87
C ASN A 123 0.07 3.47 8.51
N ILE A 124 0.79 3.01 7.48
CA ILE A 124 0.58 3.52 6.11
C ILE A 124 -0.81 3.12 5.65
N GLN A 125 -1.57 4.11 5.15
CA GLN A 125 -2.90 3.86 4.64
C GLN A 125 -2.83 3.23 3.25
N VAL A 126 -3.43 2.06 3.14
CA VAL A 126 -3.57 1.32 1.88
C VAL A 126 -5.05 1.13 1.59
N GLU A 127 -5.43 1.23 0.33
CA GLU A 127 -6.81 0.99 -0.09
C GLU A 127 -6.87 -0.10 -1.15
N LEU A 128 -8.01 -0.76 -1.20
CA LEU A 128 -8.43 -1.57 -2.33
C LEU A 128 -9.63 -0.89 -2.98
N THR A 129 -9.63 -0.83 -4.30
CA THR A 129 -10.70 -0.22 -5.09
C THR A 129 -11.29 -1.24 -6.04
N ALA A 130 -12.62 -1.39 -5.99
CA ALA A 130 -13.37 -2.24 -6.90
C ALA A 130 -14.31 -1.40 -7.77
N PRO A 131 -14.64 -1.84 -9.00
CA PRO A 131 -15.67 -1.17 -9.80
C PRO A 131 -17.03 -1.29 -9.14
N HIS A 132 -17.86 -0.26 -9.33
CA HIS A 132 -19.23 -0.21 -8.81
C HIS A 132 -20.18 -0.98 -9.71
#